data_061b17eaaf31cf946dcc33f880d11bb2
#
_entry.id   061b17eaaf31cf946dcc33f880d11bb2
#
_cell.length_a   1.000
_cell.length_b   1.000
_cell.length_c   1.000
_cell.angle_alpha   90.00
_cell.angle_beta   90.00
_cell.angle_gamma   90.00
#
_symmetry.space_group_name_H-M   'P 1'
#
loop_
_entity.id
_entity.type
_entity.pdbx_description
1 polymer ?
#
loop_
_entity_poly.entity_id
_entity_poly.type
_entity_poly.pdbx_seq_one_letter_code
_entity_poly.pdbx_strand_id
1 'polypeptide(L)'
;RDRYLIDKDKFINTSIEVFRRYKTIEGFQHIDKDLPDLQKAIDNFLYEVDSRINTSFEEIINELDTTEEAVAFFLALLEAVRWGFVKAEQESNGINIEKQ
;
A
#
# COMPACT_ATOMS: atom_id res chain seq x y z
N ARG A 1 11.17 13.33 -15.95
CA ARG A 1 10.70 13.15 -15.50
C ARG A 1 11.00 12.25 -14.75
N ASP A 2 10.76 11.98 -13.83
CA ASP A 2 10.99 11.13 -13.11
C ASP A 2 10.11 10.21 -13.03
N ARG A 3 9.66 9.63 -13.91
CA ARG A 3 8.86 8.68 -13.97
C ARG A 3 9.49 7.55 -13.58
N TYR A 4 9.01 6.72 -12.83
CA TYR A 4 9.63 5.55 -12.48
C TYR A 4 9.56 4.59 -13.61
N LEU A 5 10.56 3.75 -13.70
CA LEU A 5 10.58 2.78 -14.72
C LEU A 5 10.29 1.42 -14.18
N ILE A 6 9.51 1.32 -13.15
CA ILE A 6 9.19 0.07 -12.55
C ILE A 6 8.14 -0.64 -13.32
N ASP A 7 8.22 -1.91 -13.40
CA ASP A 7 7.20 -2.76 -13.98
C ASP A 7 6.10 -2.86 -12.96
N LYS A 8 4.96 -2.26 -13.22
CA LYS A 8 3.89 -2.22 -12.25
C LYS A 8 3.36 -3.60 -11.91
N ASP A 9 3.31 -4.51 -12.88
CA ASP A 9 2.85 -5.85 -12.58
C ASP A 9 3.81 -6.55 -11.62
N LYS A 10 5.09 -6.36 -11.83
CA LYS A 10 6.06 -6.97 -10.97
C LYS A 10 6.00 -6.36 -9.58
N PHE A 11 5.82 -5.05 -9.51
CA PHE A 11 5.71 -4.38 -8.23
C PHE A 11 4.49 -4.88 -7.47
N ILE A 12 3.36 -5.03 -8.14
CA ILE A 12 2.15 -5.50 -7.50
C ILE A 12 2.34 -6.92 -7.00
N ASN A 13 2.93 -7.78 -7.81
CA ASN A 13 3.14 -9.16 -7.38
C ASN A 13 4.08 -9.24 -6.19
N THR A 14 5.12 -8.41 -6.19
CA THR A 14 6.03 -8.38 -5.06
C THR A 14 5.32 -7.85 -3.82
N SER A 15 4.47 -6.85 -4.00
CA SER A 15 3.72 -6.31 -2.86
C SER A 15 2.78 -7.35 -2.27
N ILE A 16 2.15 -8.15 -3.11
CA ILE A 16 1.28 -9.21 -2.63
C ILE A 16 2.08 -10.20 -1.79
N GLU A 17 3.28 -10.56 -2.25
CA GLU A 17 4.10 -11.47 -1.49
C GLU A 17 4.50 -10.89 -0.15
N VAL A 18 4.88 -9.63 -0.12
CA VAL A 18 5.27 -8.98 1.13
C VAL A 18 4.07 -8.90 2.06
N PHE A 19 2.90 -8.56 1.51
CA PHE A 19 1.70 -8.45 2.32
C PHE A 19 1.36 -9.79 2.97
N ARG A 20 1.53 -10.87 2.22
CA ARG A 20 1.28 -12.19 2.74
C ARG A 20 2.20 -12.47 3.93
N ARG A 21 3.47 -12.11 3.81
CA ARG A 21 4.42 -12.33 4.91
C ARG A 21 4.12 -11.42 6.08
N TYR A 22 3.64 -10.20 5.80
CA TYR A 22 3.32 -9.27 6.86
C TYR A 22 2.22 -9.82 7.76
N LYS A 23 1.23 -10.46 7.18
CA LYS A 23 0.16 -11.03 7.99
C LYS A 23 0.68 -12.09 8.93
N THR A 24 1.80 -12.70 8.62
CA THR A 24 2.35 -13.74 9.44
C THR A 24 3.34 -13.18 10.42
N ILE A 25 4.11 -12.19 10.03
CA ILE A 25 5.14 -11.73 10.83
C ILE A 25 4.76 -10.43 11.35
N GLU A 26 4.20 -9.83 11.90
CA GLU A 26 3.91 -8.62 12.31
C GLU A 26 5.07 -7.78 12.50
N GLY A 27 5.35 -6.74 12.06
CA GLY A 27 6.45 -6.01 12.42
C GLY A 27 7.15 -5.18 11.43
N PHE A 28 6.60 -4.12 10.97
CA PHE A 28 7.23 -3.25 10.06
C PHE A 28 7.51 -1.90 10.71
N GLN A 29 7.54 -1.83 12.02
CA GLN A 29 7.65 -0.56 12.66
C GLN A 29 8.95 0.14 12.36
N HIS A 30 9.97 -0.62 12.00
CA HIS A 30 11.26 0.01 11.76
C HIS A 30 11.44 0.47 10.33
N ILE A 31 10.46 0.24 9.48
CA ILE A 31 10.61 0.60 8.11
C ILE A 31 10.52 2.08 7.89
N ASP A 32 9.76 2.75 8.69
CA ASP A 32 9.50 4.13 8.44
C ASP A 32 10.67 5.04 8.72
N LYS A 33 11.77 4.49 9.30
CA LYS A 33 12.82 5.32 9.57
C LYS A 33 13.33 6.06 8.41
N ASP A 34 13.35 5.49 7.25
CA ASP A 34 13.90 6.08 6.07
C ASP A 34 12.85 6.65 5.14
N LEU A 35 11.62 6.78 5.57
CA LEU A 35 10.59 7.36 4.76
C LEU A 35 10.09 8.61 5.42
N PRO A 36 10.59 9.70 5.01
CA PRO A 36 10.32 10.93 5.73
C PRO A 36 8.88 11.28 5.88
N ASP A 37 8.06 10.93 4.99
CA ASP A 37 6.69 11.33 5.08
C ASP A 37 5.75 10.17 5.15
N LEU A 38 6.07 9.18 5.94
CA LEU A 38 5.17 8.03 6.06
C LEU A 38 3.81 8.45 6.61
N GLN A 39 3.80 9.36 7.60
CA GLN A 39 2.52 9.80 8.15
C GLN A 39 1.67 10.47 7.07
N LYS A 40 2.29 11.26 6.23
CA LYS A 40 1.56 11.92 5.17
C LYS A 40 1.06 10.89 4.15
N ALA A 41 1.86 9.88 3.87
CA ALA A 41 1.45 8.82 2.98
C ALA A 41 0.26 8.06 3.54
N ILE A 42 0.25 7.82 4.85
CA ILE A 42 -0.87 7.15 5.49
C ILE A 42 -2.13 8.01 5.36
N ASP A 43 -2.00 9.30 5.61
CA ASP A 43 -3.14 10.19 5.52
C ASP A 43 -3.69 10.23 4.10
N ASN A 44 -2.83 10.29 3.12
CA ASN A 44 -3.25 10.32 1.73
C ASN A 44 -3.88 9.00 1.32
N PHE A 45 -3.31 7.89 1.79
CA PHE A 45 -3.84 6.59 1.48
C PHE A 45 -5.25 6.44 2.06
N LEU A 46 -5.42 6.85 3.31
CA LEU A 46 -6.72 6.74 3.94
C LEU A 46 -7.74 7.62 3.26
N TYR A 47 -7.32 8.79 2.79
CA TYR A 47 -8.23 9.66 2.07
C TYR A 47 -8.70 8.98 0.78
N GLU A 48 -7.80 8.34 0.06
CA GLU A 48 -8.17 7.66 -1.17
C GLU A 48 -9.11 6.50 -0.89
N VAL A 49 -8.83 5.74 0.13
CA VAL A 49 -9.68 4.61 0.47
C VAL A 49 -11.04 5.08 0.95
N ASP A 50 -11.04 6.16 1.74
CA ASP A 50 -12.26 6.66 2.31
C ASP A 50 -13.25 7.09 1.23
N SER A 51 -12.74 7.68 0.17
CA SER A 51 -13.60 8.16 -0.89
C SER A 51 -14.14 7.00 -1.74
N ARG A 52 -13.58 5.82 -1.61
CA ARG A 52 -14.00 4.70 -2.44
C ARG A 52 -14.67 3.59 -1.67
N ILE A 53 -14.45 3.57 -0.35
CA ILE A 53 -14.99 2.55 0.54
C ILE A 53 -14.43 1.18 0.27
N ASN A 54 -14.39 0.77 -0.98
CA ASN A 54 -13.87 -0.54 -1.36
C ASN A 54 -13.09 -0.35 -2.64
N THR A 55 -11.84 -0.72 -2.66
CA THR A 55 -11.00 -0.52 -3.82
C THR A 55 -9.91 -1.58 -3.84
N SER A 56 -9.12 -1.62 -4.88
CA SER A 56 -7.99 -2.53 -4.92
C SER A 56 -6.71 -1.72 -4.85
N PHE A 57 -5.69 -2.36 -4.32
CA PHE A 57 -4.38 -1.74 -4.25
C PHE A 57 -3.91 -1.36 -5.64
N GLU A 58 -4.18 -2.21 -6.63
CA GLU A 58 -3.77 -1.97 -8.00
C GLU A 58 -4.36 -0.68 -8.54
N GLU A 59 -5.61 -0.41 -8.20
CA GLU A 59 -6.24 0.82 -8.69
C GLU A 59 -5.54 2.04 -8.14
N ILE A 60 -5.18 1.98 -6.87
CA ILE A 60 -4.52 3.11 -6.26
C ILE A 60 -3.14 3.31 -6.86
N ILE A 61 -2.39 2.22 -7.00
CA ILE A 61 -1.03 2.31 -7.50
C ILE A 61 -1.01 2.83 -8.93
N ASN A 62 -2.00 2.45 -9.72
CA ASN A 62 -2.01 2.87 -11.12
C ASN A 62 -2.21 4.37 -11.30
N GLU A 63 -2.64 5.05 -10.26
CA GLU A 63 -2.83 6.49 -10.33
C GLU A 63 -1.61 7.26 -9.89
N LEU A 64 -0.56 6.58 -9.47
CA LEU A 64 0.61 7.25 -8.95
C LEU A 64 1.66 7.39 -10.03
N ASP A 65 2.48 8.42 -9.90
CA ASP A 65 3.44 8.75 -10.94
C ASP A 65 4.85 8.26 -10.66
N THR A 66 5.21 8.05 -9.44
CA THR A 66 6.59 7.71 -9.11
C THR A 66 6.66 6.44 -8.30
N THR A 67 7.82 5.82 -8.33
CA THR A 67 8.07 4.63 -7.54
C THR A 67 8.00 4.95 -6.06
N GLU A 68 8.51 6.11 -5.67
CA GLU A 68 8.50 6.48 -4.27
C GLU A 68 7.08 6.57 -3.75
N GLU A 69 6.17 7.13 -4.54
CA GLU A 69 4.79 7.22 -4.13
C GLU A 69 4.19 5.83 -3.98
N ALA A 70 4.50 4.95 -4.92
CA ALA A 70 3.95 3.61 -4.87
C ALA A 70 4.43 2.86 -3.63
N VAL A 71 5.72 2.98 -3.33
CA VAL A 71 6.27 2.32 -2.14
C VAL A 71 5.65 2.90 -0.89
N ALA A 72 5.52 4.23 -0.84
CA ALA A 72 4.94 4.88 0.33
C ALA A 72 3.50 4.44 0.54
N PHE A 73 2.73 4.30 -0.52
CA PHE A 73 1.35 3.85 -0.40
C PHE A 73 1.28 2.39 0.04
N PHE A 74 2.21 1.58 -0.42
CA PHE A 74 2.22 0.19 0.03
C PHE A 74 2.51 0.11 1.53
N LEU A 75 3.49 0.89 2.00
CA LEU A 75 3.79 0.89 3.43
C LEU A 75 2.63 1.48 4.23
N ALA A 76 1.94 2.46 3.65
CA ALA A 76 0.76 3.01 4.30
C ALA A 76 -0.34 1.97 4.41
N LEU A 77 -0.49 1.13 3.41
CA LEU A 77 -1.46 0.05 3.46
C LEU A 77 -1.12 -0.89 4.63
N LEU A 78 0.14 -1.26 4.77
CA LEU A 78 0.52 -2.15 5.84
C LEU A 78 0.21 -1.54 7.20
N GLU A 79 0.50 -0.26 7.36
CA GLU A 79 0.23 0.40 8.62
C GLU A 79 -1.26 0.55 8.86
N ALA A 80 -2.02 0.86 7.83
CA ALA A 80 -3.46 1.01 7.98
C ALA A 80 -4.12 -0.30 8.40
N VAL A 81 -3.64 -1.40 7.86
CA VAL A 81 -4.14 -2.72 8.25
C VAL A 81 -3.75 -3.00 9.69
N ARG A 82 -2.52 -2.68 10.05
CA ARG A 82 -2.03 -2.94 11.38
C ARG A 82 -2.83 -2.17 12.43
N TRP A 83 -3.23 -0.94 12.10
CA TRP A 83 -3.96 -0.13 13.05
C TRP A 83 -5.47 -0.32 12.97
N GLY A 84 -5.93 -1.15 12.05
CA GLY A 84 -7.35 -1.45 11.95
C GLY A 84 -8.16 -0.42 11.20
N PHE A 85 -7.52 0.48 10.45
CA PHE A 85 -8.24 1.48 9.69
C PHE A 85 -8.88 0.89 8.44
N VAL A 86 -8.27 -0.12 7.87
CA VAL A 86 -8.80 -0.81 6.70
C VAL A 86 -8.63 -2.29 6.87
N LYS A 87 -9.39 -3.03 6.09
CA LYS A 87 -9.26 -4.47 6.03
C LYS A 87 -8.73 -4.76 4.64
N ALA A 88 -7.70 -5.57 4.54
CA ALA A 88 -7.13 -5.92 3.26
C ALA A 88 -7.11 -7.42 3.11
N GLU A 89 -7.53 -7.89 1.94
CA GLU A 89 -7.54 -9.31 1.66
C GLU A 89 -6.84 -9.59 0.38
N GLN A 90 -5.97 -10.58 0.39
CA GLN A 90 -5.28 -10.95 -0.81
C GLN A 90 -6.17 -11.83 -1.64
N GLU A 91 -6.33 -11.47 -2.89
CA GLU A 91 -7.09 -12.27 -3.82
C GLU A 91 -6.14 -12.80 -4.88
N SER A 92 -6.66 -13.54 -5.85
CA SER A 92 -5.77 -14.27 -6.73
C SER A 92 -4.77 -13.38 -7.43
N ASN A 93 -5.15 -12.21 -7.80
CA ASN A 93 -4.21 -11.37 -8.49
C ASN A 93 -4.15 -10.01 -7.93
N GLY A 94 -4.41 -9.78 -6.66
CA GLY A 94 -4.35 -8.45 -6.12
C GLY A 94 -4.72 -8.39 -4.66
N ILE A 95 -4.86 -7.20 -4.17
CA ILE A 95 -5.22 -6.94 -2.78
C ILE A 95 -6.46 -6.07 -2.77
N ASN A 96 -7.51 -6.56 -2.16
CA ASN A 96 -8.74 -5.81 -2.04
C ASN A 96 -8.74 -5.08 -0.70
N ILE A 97 -9.08 -3.80 -0.70
CA ILE A 97 -9.02 -2.96 0.48
C ILE A 97 -10.40 -2.44 0.80
N GLU A 98 -10.78 -2.56 2.06
CA GLU A 98 -12.08 -2.12 2.47
C GLU A 98 -11.94 -1.25 3.69
N LYS A 99 -12.61 -0.11 3.67
CA LYS A 99 -12.56 0.80 4.79
C LYS A 99 -13.27 0.17 5.98
N GLN A 100 -12.71 0.31 7.12
CA GLN A 100 -13.33 -0.13 8.37
C GLN A 100 -13.94 1.07 9.13
#